data_5b735c9891d1c7a47b7295f52460c076
#
_entry.id   5b735c9891d1c7a47b7295f52460c076
#
_cell.length_a   1.000
_cell.length_b   1.000
_cell.length_c   1.000
_cell.angle_alpha   90.00
_cell.angle_beta   90.00
_cell.angle_gamma   90.00
#
_symmetry.space_group_name_H-M   'P 1'
#
loop_
_entity.id
_entity.type
_entity.pdbx_description
1 polymer ?
#
loop_
_entity_poly.entity_id
_entity_poly.type
_entity_poly.pdbx_seq_one_letter_code
_entity_poly.pdbx_strand_id
1 'polypeptide(L)'
;MNDRKLLRTRAANWGVTLGVALWVISLISWKLRLDFEHPAVVNMLTTVAVAVVVWFSGIMNVKTKWEEPYTYGRSLSFILMTSALAGVAWGVGTFTMSAWIAPEYYAELINQQLDTMLLQAKADDALIEMVDAMRGAGIKAMRNPFVCILSGVMNLVMYGGMLGIVMAALLRQKNVKENE
;
A
#
# COMPACT_ATOMS: atom_id res chain seq x y z
N MET A 1 -5.56 -13.73 -26.72
CA MET A 1 -5.40 -12.37 -26.09
C MET A 1 -3.93 -12.26 -25.70
N ASN A 2 -3.24 -11.18 -26.09
CA ASN A 2 -1.80 -11.05 -25.82
C ASN A 2 -1.52 -11.13 -24.30
N ASP A 3 -0.58 -11.97 -23.89
CA ASP A 3 -0.16 -12.20 -22.48
C ASP A 3 0.04 -10.91 -21.70
N ARG A 4 0.65 -9.89 -22.32
CA ARG A 4 0.88 -8.59 -21.68
C ARG A 4 -0.42 -7.85 -21.33
N LYS A 5 -1.43 -7.92 -22.20
CA LYS A 5 -2.73 -7.30 -21.94
C LYS A 5 -3.46 -8.04 -20.82
N LEU A 6 -3.42 -9.38 -20.84
CA LEU A 6 -4.00 -10.20 -19.78
C LEU A 6 -3.37 -9.90 -18.41
N LEU A 7 -2.05 -9.82 -18.35
CA LEU A 7 -1.31 -9.52 -17.12
C LEU A 7 -1.69 -8.15 -16.54
N ARG A 8 -1.75 -7.12 -17.39
CA ARG A 8 -2.14 -5.77 -16.97
C ARG A 8 -3.59 -5.71 -16.46
N THR A 9 -4.53 -6.34 -17.16
CA THR A 9 -5.94 -6.35 -16.73
C THR A 9 -6.10 -7.06 -15.39
N ARG A 10 -5.40 -8.18 -15.17
CA ARG A 10 -5.43 -8.89 -13.89
C ARG A 10 -4.78 -8.09 -12.77
N ALA A 11 -3.63 -7.47 -13.05
CA ALA A 11 -2.97 -6.60 -12.07
C ALA A 11 -3.87 -5.42 -11.68
N ALA A 12 -4.62 -4.85 -12.63
CA ALA A 12 -5.57 -3.79 -12.35
C ALA A 12 -6.73 -4.27 -11.45
N ASN A 13 -7.34 -5.39 -11.77
CA ASN A 13 -8.44 -5.92 -10.97
C ASN A 13 -8.00 -6.23 -9.53
N TRP A 14 -6.89 -6.95 -9.35
CA TRP A 14 -6.38 -7.26 -8.03
C TRP A 14 -5.87 -6.02 -7.28
N GLY A 15 -5.27 -5.07 -8.01
CA GLY A 15 -4.81 -3.80 -7.43
C GLY A 15 -5.98 -2.97 -6.89
N VAL A 16 -7.03 -2.79 -7.68
CA VAL A 16 -8.24 -2.07 -7.22
C VAL A 16 -8.88 -2.79 -6.03
N THR A 17 -9.01 -4.12 -6.09
CA THR A 17 -9.56 -4.91 -4.97
C THR A 17 -8.76 -4.70 -3.70
N LEU A 18 -7.42 -4.75 -3.76
CA LEU A 18 -6.56 -4.50 -2.62
C LEU A 18 -6.71 -3.06 -2.10
N GLY A 19 -6.69 -2.07 -3.00
CA GLY A 19 -6.81 -0.66 -2.61
C GLY A 19 -8.14 -0.36 -1.92
N VAL A 20 -9.25 -0.94 -2.42
CA VAL A 20 -10.56 -0.83 -1.77
C VAL A 20 -10.58 -1.54 -0.41
N ALA A 21 -9.98 -2.73 -0.30
CA ALA A 21 -9.88 -3.43 0.99
C ALA A 21 -9.11 -2.60 2.03
N LEU A 22 -8.00 -1.99 1.64
CA LEU A 22 -7.23 -1.10 2.52
C LEU A 22 -8.02 0.16 2.91
N TRP A 23 -8.81 0.71 1.99
CA TRP A 23 -9.70 1.83 2.31
C TRP A 23 -10.78 1.44 3.32
N VAL A 24 -11.38 0.25 3.18
CA VAL A 24 -12.34 -0.28 4.16
C VAL A 24 -11.68 -0.47 5.53
N ILE A 25 -10.45 -0.98 5.59
CA ILE A 25 -9.68 -1.06 6.84
C ILE A 25 -9.51 0.33 7.44
N SER A 26 -9.16 1.34 6.66
CA SER A 26 -9.02 2.73 7.13
C SER A 26 -10.35 3.29 7.66
N LEU A 27 -11.49 2.97 7.03
CA LEU A 27 -12.81 3.36 7.53
C LEU A 27 -13.15 2.73 8.88
N ILE A 28 -12.83 1.44 9.05
CA ILE A 28 -13.03 0.72 10.31
C ILE A 28 -12.11 1.31 11.39
N SER A 29 -10.83 1.54 11.07
CA SER A 29 -9.87 2.15 11.99
C SER A 29 -10.33 3.53 12.47
N TRP A 30 -10.84 4.35 11.56
CA TRP A 30 -11.41 5.66 11.90
C TRP A 30 -12.60 5.52 12.87
N LYS A 31 -13.56 4.65 12.54
CA LYS A 31 -14.77 4.47 13.38
C LYS A 31 -14.45 3.97 14.78
N LEU A 32 -13.48 3.08 14.91
CA LEU A 32 -13.06 2.46 16.17
C LEU A 32 -11.86 3.17 16.82
N ARG A 33 -11.36 4.26 16.23
CA ARG A 33 -10.16 5.00 16.67
C ARG A 33 -8.93 4.11 16.90
N LEU A 34 -8.83 3.03 16.15
CA LEU A 34 -7.76 2.02 16.33
C LEU A 34 -6.36 2.58 16.07
N ASP A 35 -6.21 3.58 15.20
CA ASP A 35 -4.93 4.22 14.91
C ASP A 35 -4.36 4.95 16.15
N PHE A 36 -5.20 5.37 17.09
CA PHE A 36 -4.80 6.02 18.33
C PHE A 36 -4.56 5.02 19.46
N GLU A 37 -5.47 4.06 19.62
CA GLU A 37 -5.45 3.11 20.75
C GLU A 37 -4.55 1.91 20.45
N HIS A 38 -4.57 1.42 19.21
CA HIS A 38 -3.90 0.18 18.81
C HIS A 38 -3.23 0.28 17.43
N PRO A 39 -2.28 1.21 17.21
CA PRO A 39 -1.65 1.41 15.90
C PRO A 39 -0.95 0.15 15.36
N ALA A 40 -0.41 -0.68 16.25
CA ALA A 40 0.21 -1.95 15.88
C ALA A 40 -0.79 -2.93 15.24
N VAL A 41 -2.04 -2.94 15.71
CA VAL A 41 -3.11 -3.79 15.15
C VAL A 41 -3.46 -3.34 13.74
N VAL A 42 -3.59 -2.04 13.50
CA VAL A 42 -3.89 -1.49 12.17
C VAL A 42 -2.76 -1.81 11.18
N ASN A 43 -1.50 -1.61 11.58
CA ASN A 43 -0.34 -1.96 10.77
C ASN A 43 -0.28 -3.46 10.46
N MET A 44 -0.59 -4.30 11.43
CA MET A 44 -0.64 -5.76 11.24
C MET A 44 -1.76 -6.14 10.25
N LEU A 45 -2.97 -5.61 10.41
CA LEU A 45 -4.09 -5.87 9.50
C LEU A 45 -3.77 -5.43 8.07
N THR A 46 -3.19 -4.25 7.91
CA THR A 46 -2.77 -3.73 6.60
C THR A 46 -1.72 -4.63 5.96
N THR A 47 -0.69 -5.02 6.71
CA THR A 47 0.38 -5.90 6.22
C THR A 47 -0.16 -7.27 5.82
N VAL A 48 -1.03 -7.86 6.64
CA VAL A 48 -1.67 -9.15 6.36
C VAL A 48 -2.56 -9.04 5.12
N ALA A 49 -3.35 -7.97 4.98
CA ALA A 49 -4.18 -7.77 3.81
C ALA A 49 -3.35 -7.69 2.52
N VAL A 50 -2.25 -6.93 2.53
CA VAL A 50 -1.33 -6.85 1.39
C VAL A 50 -0.73 -8.22 1.08
N ALA A 51 -0.20 -8.92 2.08
CA ALA A 51 0.42 -10.23 1.90
C ALA A 51 -0.56 -11.26 1.35
N VAL A 52 -1.77 -11.33 1.89
CA VAL A 52 -2.82 -12.26 1.47
C VAL A 52 -3.24 -12.00 0.02
N VAL A 53 -3.54 -10.74 -0.33
CA VAL A 53 -3.99 -10.43 -1.69
C VAL A 53 -2.87 -10.64 -2.71
N VAL A 54 -1.63 -10.25 -2.41
CA VAL A 54 -0.47 -10.47 -3.28
C VAL A 54 -0.23 -11.97 -3.48
N TRP A 55 -0.32 -12.78 -2.40
CA TRP A 55 -0.16 -14.23 -2.46
C TRP A 55 -1.23 -14.90 -3.31
N PHE A 56 -2.52 -14.64 -3.00
CA PHE A 56 -3.64 -15.23 -3.75
C PHE A 56 -3.65 -14.80 -5.22
N SER A 57 -3.42 -13.52 -5.49
CA SER A 57 -3.35 -13.01 -6.86
C SER A 57 -2.20 -13.63 -7.64
N GLY A 58 -1.05 -13.85 -7.00
CA GLY A 58 0.09 -14.53 -7.57
C GLY A 58 -0.21 -16.00 -7.94
N ILE A 59 -0.78 -16.78 -7.01
CA ILE A 59 -1.19 -18.18 -7.26
C ILE A 59 -2.20 -18.26 -8.40
N MET A 60 -3.23 -17.42 -8.39
CA MET A 60 -4.25 -17.39 -9.44
C MET A 60 -3.64 -17.03 -10.80
N ASN A 61 -2.60 -16.21 -10.80
CA ASN A 61 -1.93 -15.81 -12.02
C ASN A 61 -1.04 -16.95 -12.56
N VAL A 62 -0.31 -17.67 -11.70
CA VAL A 62 0.49 -18.84 -12.09
C VAL A 62 -0.37 -19.97 -12.67
N LYS A 63 -1.56 -20.21 -12.12
CA LYS A 63 -2.51 -21.23 -12.60
C LYS A 63 -3.15 -20.91 -13.96
N THR A 64 -2.93 -19.71 -14.49
CA THR A 64 -3.45 -19.34 -15.82
C THR A 64 -2.62 -19.97 -16.91
N LYS A 65 -3.27 -20.40 -17.99
CA LYS A 65 -2.58 -20.85 -19.20
C LYS A 65 -1.96 -19.63 -19.90
N TRP A 66 -0.63 -19.53 -19.84
CA TRP A 66 0.16 -18.52 -20.54
C TRP A 66 0.71 -19.11 -21.84
N GLU A 67 0.87 -18.29 -22.87
CA GLU A 67 1.54 -18.66 -24.11
C GLU A 67 3.05 -18.91 -23.89
N GLU A 68 3.63 -18.16 -22.93
CA GLU A 68 5.03 -18.29 -22.54
C GLU A 68 5.17 -18.65 -21.05
N PRO A 69 6.30 -19.25 -20.61
CA PRO A 69 6.54 -19.61 -19.21
C PRO A 69 6.39 -18.43 -18.27
N TYR A 70 5.80 -18.66 -17.10
CA TYR A 70 5.63 -17.65 -16.07
C TYR A 70 6.94 -17.43 -15.29
N THR A 71 7.77 -16.53 -15.81
CA THR A 71 9.11 -16.24 -15.28
C THR A 71 9.08 -15.38 -14.01
N TYR A 72 10.20 -15.36 -13.29
CA TYR A 72 10.41 -14.47 -12.13
C TYR A 72 10.10 -13.00 -12.48
N GLY A 73 10.61 -12.49 -13.60
CA GLY A 73 10.38 -11.11 -14.03
C GLY A 73 8.90 -10.80 -14.30
N ARG A 74 8.14 -11.74 -14.86
CA ARG A 74 6.69 -11.60 -15.02
C ARG A 74 5.97 -11.56 -13.70
N SER A 75 6.35 -12.43 -12.76
CA SER A 75 5.76 -12.46 -11.42
C SER A 75 6.02 -11.16 -10.66
N LEU A 76 7.27 -10.71 -10.64
CA LEU A 76 7.65 -9.44 -9.98
C LEU A 76 6.94 -8.25 -10.62
N SER A 77 6.91 -8.17 -11.95
CA SER A 77 6.21 -7.11 -12.69
C SER A 77 4.71 -7.08 -12.37
N PHE A 78 4.07 -8.27 -12.28
CA PHE A 78 2.67 -8.39 -11.89
C PHE A 78 2.43 -7.84 -10.48
N ILE A 79 3.26 -8.23 -9.50
CA ILE A 79 3.13 -7.79 -8.11
C ILE A 79 3.32 -6.27 -7.99
N LEU A 80 4.36 -5.72 -8.64
CA LEU A 80 4.62 -4.28 -8.63
C LEU A 80 3.49 -3.47 -9.26
N MET A 81 2.94 -3.94 -10.39
CA MET A 81 1.79 -3.29 -11.04
C MET A 81 0.53 -3.36 -10.16
N THR A 82 0.28 -4.51 -9.53
CA THR A 82 -0.83 -4.70 -8.59
C THR A 82 -0.69 -3.74 -7.41
N SER A 83 0.50 -3.64 -6.82
CA SER A 83 0.79 -2.74 -5.71
C SER A 83 0.66 -1.27 -6.09
N ALA A 84 1.15 -0.87 -7.27
CA ALA A 84 1.02 0.51 -7.74
C ALA A 84 -0.45 0.91 -7.93
N LEU A 85 -1.25 0.07 -8.57
CA LEU A 85 -2.68 0.33 -8.79
C LEU A 85 -3.48 0.29 -7.49
N ALA A 86 -3.12 -0.59 -6.56
CA ALA A 86 -3.67 -0.58 -5.22
C ALA A 86 -3.34 0.72 -4.47
N GLY A 87 -2.10 1.23 -4.63
CA GLY A 87 -1.67 2.50 -4.08
C GLY A 87 -2.46 3.69 -4.61
N VAL A 88 -2.77 3.70 -5.90
CA VAL A 88 -3.67 4.73 -6.48
C VAL A 88 -5.05 4.66 -5.84
N ALA A 89 -5.67 3.48 -5.79
CA ALA A 89 -7.02 3.33 -5.24
C ALA A 89 -7.07 3.67 -3.73
N TRP A 90 -6.07 3.21 -2.97
CA TRP A 90 -5.96 3.55 -1.54
C TRP A 90 -5.67 5.04 -1.33
N GLY A 91 -4.81 5.66 -2.14
CA GLY A 91 -4.51 7.09 -2.07
C GLY A 91 -5.74 7.97 -2.36
N VAL A 92 -6.58 7.59 -3.33
CA VAL A 92 -7.88 8.23 -3.56
C VAL A 92 -8.79 8.08 -2.34
N GLY A 93 -8.84 6.90 -1.75
CA GLY A 93 -9.59 6.65 -0.52
C GLY A 93 -9.11 7.52 0.65
N THR A 94 -7.80 7.59 0.85
CA THR A 94 -7.17 8.42 1.89
C THR A 94 -7.48 9.91 1.69
N PHE A 95 -7.37 10.41 0.46
CA PHE A 95 -7.77 11.77 0.12
C PHE A 95 -9.24 12.02 0.43
N THR A 96 -10.13 11.13 0.04
CA THR A 96 -11.57 11.26 0.30
C THR A 96 -11.86 11.34 1.80
N MET A 97 -11.18 10.53 2.60
CA MET A 97 -11.31 10.56 4.05
C MET A 97 -10.75 11.84 4.66
N SER A 98 -9.55 12.24 4.29
CA SER A 98 -8.85 13.40 4.88
C SER A 98 -9.45 14.76 4.45
N ALA A 99 -10.03 14.84 3.24
CA ALA A 99 -10.61 16.08 2.75
C ALA A 99 -12.09 16.25 3.11
N TRP A 100 -12.88 15.16 3.16
CA TRP A 100 -14.34 15.26 3.23
C TRP A 100 -14.98 14.48 4.37
N ILE A 101 -14.52 13.25 4.67
CA ILE A 101 -15.21 12.38 5.62
C ILE A 101 -14.77 12.64 7.06
N ALA A 102 -13.46 12.73 7.29
CA ALA A 102 -12.89 12.83 8.63
C ALA A 102 -11.64 13.72 8.68
N PRO A 103 -11.73 15.00 8.27
CA PRO A 103 -10.55 15.89 8.20
C PRO A 103 -9.90 16.13 9.57
N GLU A 104 -10.70 16.19 10.64
CA GLU A 104 -10.21 16.41 12.01
C GLU A 104 -9.44 15.19 12.53
N TYR A 105 -9.91 13.99 12.22
CA TYR A 105 -9.24 12.76 12.59
C TYR A 105 -7.82 12.67 12.00
N TYR A 106 -7.66 13.02 10.73
CA TYR A 106 -6.34 13.00 10.09
C TYR A 106 -5.42 14.11 10.61
N ALA A 107 -5.97 15.27 10.96
CA ALA A 107 -5.20 16.32 11.61
C ALA A 107 -4.72 15.90 13.01
N GLU A 108 -5.59 15.26 13.79
CA GLU A 108 -5.25 14.71 15.11
C GLU A 108 -4.17 13.62 15.00
N LEU A 109 -4.29 12.71 14.01
CA LEU A 109 -3.32 11.65 13.77
C LEU A 109 -1.92 12.18 13.44
N ILE A 110 -1.84 13.21 12.58
CA ILE A 110 -0.57 13.89 12.26
C ILE A 110 0.02 14.52 13.50
N ASN A 111 -0.80 15.23 14.29
CA ASN A 111 -0.34 15.87 15.51
C ASN A 111 0.22 14.86 16.50
N GLN A 112 -0.47 13.75 16.73
CA GLN A 112 0.00 12.69 17.62
C GLN A 112 1.32 12.07 17.16
N GLN A 113 1.49 11.84 15.86
CA GLN A 113 2.75 11.31 15.32
C GLN A 113 3.90 12.28 15.54
N LEU A 114 3.69 13.58 15.31
CA LEU A 114 4.69 14.62 15.52
C LEU A 114 5.01 14.81 17.01
N ASP A 115 4.01 14.77 17.89
CA ASP A 115 4.23 14.81 19.35
C ASP A 115 5.05 13.62 19.83
N THR A 116 4.78 12.44 19.28
CA THR A 116 5.56 11.22 19.59
C THR A 116 7.03 11.38 19.15
N MET A 117 7.28 11.99 17.99
CA MET A 117 8.65 12.29 17.53
C MET A 117 9.36 13.27 18.48
N LEU A 118 8.68 14.32 18.92
CA LEU A 118 9.26 15.28 19.88
C LEU A 118 9.63 14.61 21.21
N LEU A 119 8.76 13.77 21.73
CA LEU A 119 9.01 13.02 22.97
C LEU A 119 10.21 12.07 22.86
N GLN A 120 10.35 11.39 21.73
CA GLN A 120 11.46 10.44 21.49
C GLN A 120 12.81 11.14 21.27
N ALA A 121 12.80 12.30 20.63
CA ALA A 121 14.02 13.02 20.26
C ALA A 121 14.62 13.88 21.38
N LYS A 122 14.00 13.96 22.57
CA LYS A 122 14.38 14.92 23.64
C LYS A 122 14.58 16.33 23.05
N ALA A 123 13.52 16.85 22.44
CA ALA A 123 13.53 17.99 21.55
C ALA A 123 14.16 19.23 22.17
N ASP A 124 15.06 19.86 21.42
CA ASP A 124 15.51 21.24 21.63
C ASP A 124 14.54 22.22 20.93
N ASP A 125 14.72 23.51 21.21
CA ASP A 125 13.83 24.56 20.68
C ASP A 125 13.81 24.57 19.14
N ALA A 126 14.92 24.31 18.47
CA ALA A 126 15.01 24.28 17.01
C ALA A 126 14.21 23.13 16.42
N LEU A 127 14.20 21.97 17.07
CA LEU A 127 13.39 20.82 16.64
C LEU A 127 11.90 21.07 16.84
N ILE A 128 11.53 21.74 17.93
CA ILE A 128 10.13 22.12 18.20
C ILE A 128 9.62 23.05 17.09
N GLU A 129 10.37 24.08 16.72
CA GLU A 129 9.98 25.01 15.65
C GLU A 129 9.85 24.30 14.29
N MET A 130 10.77 23.38 13.97
CA MET A 130 10.70 22.58 12.76
C MET A 130 9.46 21.69 12.74
N VAL A 131 9.12 21.03 13.84
CA VAL A 131 7.95 20.15 13.93
C VAL A 131 6.65 20.95 13.81
N ASP A 132 6.58 22.13 14.39
CA ASP A 132 5.40 22.99 14.26
C ASP A 132 5.19 23.47 12.81
N ALA A 133 6.27 23.79 12.10
CA ALA A 133 6.20 24.04 10.67
C ALA A 133 5.70 22.82 9.88
N MET A 134 6.12 21.60 10.25
CA MET A 134 5.70 20.34 9.62
C MET A 134 4.20 20.03 9.88
N ARG A 135 3.62 20.45 11.02
CA ARG A 135 2.18 20.24 11.32
C ARG A 135 1.30 20.84 10.23
N GLY A 136 1.49 22.12 9.96
CA GLY A 136 0.72 22.82 8.93
C GLY A 136 0.93 22.29 7.53
N ALA A 137 2.18 21.94 7.18
CA ALA A 137 2.52 21.35 5.91
C ALA A 137 1.91 19.94 5.75
N GLY A 138 1.97 19.10 6.78
CA GLY A 138 1.41 17.74 6.79
C GLY A 138 -0.10 17.74 6.60
N ILE A 139 -0.83 18.59 7.31
CA ILE A 139 -2.29 18.72 7.17
C ILE A 139 -2.67 19.20 5.74
N LYS A 140 -1.92 20.16 5.18
CA LYS A 140 -2.14 20.61 3.80
C LYS A 140 -1.82 19.51 2.79
N ALA A 141 -0.77 18.73 3.01
CA ALA A 141 -0.38 17.63 2.16
C ALA A 141 -1.46 16.54 2.09
N MET A 142 -2.08 16.19 3.24
CA MET A 142 -3.18 15.21 3.30
C MET A 142 -4.46 15.67 2.60
N ARG A 143 -4.62 16.97 2.37
CA ARG A 143 -5.73 17.54 1.59
C ARG A 143 -5.41 17.71 0.10
N ASN A 144 -4.23 17.28 -0.33
CA ASN A 144 -3.82 17.33 -1.73
C ASN A 144 -3.98 15.94 -2.35
N PRO A 145 -4.86 15.77 -3.37
CA PRO A 145 -5.11 14.46 -3.97
C PRO A 145 -3.85 13.85 -4.59
N PHE A 146 -3.01 14.68 -5.20
CA PHE A 146 -1.77 14.20 -5.82
C PHE A 146 -0.79 13.63 -4.78
N VAL A 147 -0.65 14.30 -3.62
CA VAL A 147 0.22 13.84 -2.54
C VAL A 147 -0.30 12.53 -1.94
N CYS A 148 -1.61 12.43 -1.69
CA CYS A 148 -2.21 11.20 -1.16
C CYS A 148 -2.03 10.02 -2.12
N ILE A 149 -2.26 10.22 -3.42
CA ILE A 149 -2.08 9.16 -4.43
C ILE A 149 -0.61 8.77 -4.53
N LEU A 150 0.30 9.74 -4.62
CA LEU A 150 1.73 9.46 -4.72
C LEU A 150 2.25 8.71 -3.49
N SER A 151 1.88 9.14 -2.29
CA SER A 151 2.23 8.45 -1.03
C SER A 151 1.67 7.04 -0.98
N GLY A 152 0.42 6.84 -1.40
CA GLY A 152 -0.21 5.53 -1.49
C GLY A 152 0.55 4.60 -2.43
N VAL A 153 0.91 5.09 -3.61
CA VAL A 153 1.71 4.32 -4.60
C VAL A 153 3.08 3.98 -4.04
N MET A 154 3.81 4.97 -3.50
CA MET A 154 5.15 4.73 -2.94
C MET A 154 5.13 3.71 -1.81
N ASN A 155 4.22 3.86 -0.86
CA ASN A 155 4.07 2.91 0.24
C ASN A 155 3.80 1.49 -0.25
N LEU A 156 2.78 1.30 -1.08
CA LEU A 156 2.40 -0.05 -1.52
C LEU A 156 3.40 -0.66 -2.50
N VAL A 157 4.10 0.13 -3.31
CA VAL A 157 5.19 -0.38 -4.16
C VAL A 157 6.40 -0.79 -3.31
N MET A 158 6.72 -0.08 -2.23
CA MET A 158 7.78 -0.51 -1.30
C MET A 158 7.41 -1.82 -0.60
N TYR A 159 6.22 -1.91 0.01
CA TYR A 159 5.74 -3.14 0.66
C TYR A 159 5.59 -4.30 -0.34
N GLY A 160 4.94 -4.05 -1.47
CA GLY A 160 4.76 -5.03 -2.53
C GLY A 160 6.07 -5.43 -3.19
N GLY A 161 7.04 -4.53 -3.29
CA GLY A 161 8.38 -4.82 -3.79
C GLY A 161 9.15 -5.77 -2.87
N MET A 162 9.16 -5.50 -1.57
CA MET A 162 9.81 -6.38 -0.58
C MET A 162 9.20 -7.79 -0.57
N LEU A 163 7.88 -7.86 -0.48
CA LEU A 163 7.15 -9.14 -0.55
C LEU A 163 7.30 -9.79 -1.94
N GLY A 164 7.30 -8.98 -2.99
CA GLY A 164 7.36 -9.42 -4.38
C GLY A 164 8.66 -10.12 -4.74
N ILE A 165 9.79 -9.71 -4.18
CA ILE A 165 11.08 -10.37 -4.39
C ILE A 165 11.01 -11.84 -3.92
N VAL A 166 10.50 -12.06 -2.72
CA VAL A 166 10.36 -13.40 -2.14
C VAL A 166 9.28 -14.20 -2.87
N MET A 167 8.11 -13.61 -3.06
CA MET A 167 6.98 -14.30 -3.69
C MET A 167 7.21 -14.60 -5.16
N ALA A 168 7.86 -13.72 -5.92
CA ALA A 168 8.20 -13.97 -7.32
C ALA A 168 9.17 -15.15 -7.47
N ALA A 169 10.08 -15.34 -6.53
CA ALA A 169 10.96 -16.49 -6.49
C ALA A 169 10.21 -17.81 -6.23
N LEU A 170 9.20 -17.76 -5.34
CA LEU A 170 8.37 -18.94 -5.02
C LEU A 170 7.36 -19.27 -6.13
N LEU A 171 6.84 -18.26 -6.82
CA LEU A 171 5.78 -18.41 -7.82
C LEU A 171 6.31 -18.68 -9.24
N ARG A 172 7.63 -18.60 -9.46
CA ARG A 172 8.20 -18.94 -10.77
C ARG A 172 7.93 -20.39 -11.14
N GLN A 173 7.47 -20.63 -12.36
CA GLN A 173 7.44 -22.00 -12.91
C GLN A 173 8.88 -22.42 -13.26
N LYS A 174 9.37 -23.55 -12.73
CA LYS A 174 10.58 -24.18 -13.23
C LYS A 174 10.31 -24.62 -14.67
N ASN A 175 11.19 -24.25 -15.59
CA ASN A 175 11.13 -24.80 -16.96
C ASN A 175 11.22 -26.32 -16.89
N VAL A 176 10.16 -27.00 -17.29
CA VAL A 176 10.09 -28.47 -17.36
C VAL A 176 10.97 -29.05 -18.50
N LYS A 177 11.74 -28.21 -19.20
CA LYS A 177 12.56 -28.63 -20.37
C LYS A 177 13.98 -29.11 -20.05
N GLU A 178 14.30 -29.44 -18.80
CA GLU A 178 15.63 -29.96 -18.46
C GLU A 178 15.68 -31.50 -18.25
N ASN A 179 14.62 -32.25 -18.61
CA ASN A 179 14.58 -33.70 -18.48
C ASN A 179 13.98 -34.38 -19.72
N GLU A 180 14.47 -34.05 -20.91
CA GLU A 180 14.35 -34.94 -22.10
C GLU A 180 15.72 -35.13 -22.75
#